data_6e07b2428c977e6137a009aed37353b5
#
_entry.id   6e07b2428c977e6137a009aed37353b5
#
_cell.length_a   1.000
_cell.length_b   1.000
_cell.length_c   1.000
_cell.angle_alpha   90.00
_cell.angle_beta   90.00
_cell.angle_gamma   90.00
#
_symmetry.space_group_name_H-M   'P 1'
#
loop_
_entity.id
_entity.type
_entity.pdbx_description
1 polymer ?
#
loop_
_entity_poly.entity_id
_entity_poly.type
_entity_poly.pdbx_seq_one_letter_code
_entity_poly.pdbx_strand_id
1 'polypeptide(L)'
;MNAPNLLPAAWTEVPSQLVQWKNEELTIEGLLYLPPQSASHKVPLLVDVHGGPTGAWSDNYGPMSHFLLAQGWAVLRPNPRGSTGYGAAFAAANKNDLGGADYRDIMTGVDTVIAHYPIDANKLALIGYSYGGEMAGFVEGKTDRFKAIVSGAPVIDQESEYGTESNSWYDRWFYGKPWDHSADAWRQSPLANTGHAKTPFLLLQGESDKTDPLGQSQEMYRALRQAGVHVEMVQYPREDHGPLAAGMNGAPSPEPWHGYDARQRIVKFIKAAFGE
;
A
#
# COMPACT_ATOMS: atom_id res chain seq x y z
N MET A 1 -2.54 9.72 -33.11
CA MET A 1 -3.21 10.97 -32.70
C MET A 1 -3.12 11.02 -31.17
N ASN A 2 -2.30 11.92 -30.63
CA ASN A 2 -2.19 12.12 -29.20
C ASN A 2 -3.51 12.77 -28.73
N ALA A 3 -4.28 12.07 -27.93
CA ALA A 3 -5.40 12.71 -27.25
C ALA A 3 -4.83 13.86 -26.38
N PRO A 4 -5.34 15.09 -26.50
CA PRO A 4 -4.90 16.15 -25.63
C PRO A 4 -5.24 15.76 -24.17
N ASN A 5 -4.34 16.09 -23.24
CA ASN A 5 -4.57 15.92 -21.81
C ASN A 5 -5.91 16.59 -21.45
N LEU A 6 -6.96 15.80 -21.29
CA LEU A 6 -8.30 16.27 -20.96
C LEU A 6 -8.51 16.47 -19.45
N LEU A 7 -7.43 16.45 -18.67
CA LEU A 7 -7.51 16.76 -17.24
C LEU A 7 -7.61 18.30 -17.07
N PRO A 8 -8.54 18.80 -16.27
CA PRO A 8 -8.58 20.20 -15.91
C PRO A 8 -7.20 20.65 -15.39
N ALA A 9 -6.73 21.83 -15.79
CA ALA A 9 -5.42 22.36 -15.36
C ALA A 9 -5.24 22.31 -13.82
N ALA A 10 -6.30 22.53 -13.05
CA ALA A 10 -6.31 22.40 -11.60
C ALA A 10 -5.96 20.98 -11.08
N TRP A 11 -5.98 19.95 -11.92
CA TRP A 11 -5.64 18.58 -11.55
C TRP A 11 -4.20 18.19 -11.90
N THR A 12 -3.60 18.95 -12.83
CA THR A 12 -2.21 18.73 -13.27
C THR A 12 -1.20 19.55 -12.46
N GLU A 13 -1.66 20.47 -11.61
CA GLU A 13 -0.84 21.48 -10.95
C GLU A 13 -0.73 21.34 -9.42
N VAL A 14 -1.16 20.20 -8.83
CA VAL A 14 -0.88 19.99 -7.40
C VAL A 14 0.55 19.46 -7.27
N PRO A 15 1.53 20.32 -6.95
CA PRO A 15 2.91 19.88 -6.81
C PRO A 15 3.04 18.96 -5.61
N SER A 16 3.86 17.93 -5.75
CA SER A 16 4.33 17.15 -4.61
C SER A 16 5.30 18.00 -3.78
N GLN A 17 5.35 17.71 -2.50
CA GLN A 17 6.39 18.21 -1.59
C GLN A 17 7.26 17.05 -1.18
N LEU A 18 8.57 17.15 -1.38
CA LEU A 18 9.52 16.19 -0.83
C LEU A 18 9.58 16.38 0.69
N VAL A 19 9.20 15.35 1.42
CA VAL A 19 9.29 15.32 2.89
C VAL A 19 10.37 14.34 3.29
N GLN A 20 11.22 14.73 4.25
CA GLN A 20 12.28 13.89 4.78
C GLN A 20 12.10 13.71 6.29
N TRP A 21 12.42 12.51 6.79
CA TRP A 21 12.44 12.21 8.22
C TRP A 21 13.54 11.22 8.55
N LYS A 22 13.86 11.10 9.82
CA LYS A 22 14.83 10.14 10.32
C LYS A 22 14.11 8.95 10.94
N ASN A 23 14.59 7.76 10.60
CA ASN A 23 14.30 6.55 11.37
C ASN A 23 15.61 5.77 11.53
N GLU A 24 16.03 5.57 12.77
CA GLU A 24 17.36 5.05 13.09
C GLU A 24 18.46 5.89 12.38
N GLU A 25 19.43 5.26 11.74
CA GLU A 25 20.52 5.96 11.05
C GLU A 25 20.16 6.43 9.63
N LEU A 26 18.97 6.06 9.13
CA LEU A 26 18.59 6.38 7.76
C LEU A 26 17.79 7.69 7.67
N THR A 27 17.99 8.40 6.58
CA THR A 27 17.06 9.45 6.13
C THR A 27 16.10 8.81 5.14
N ILE A 28 14.82 8.86 5.48
CA ILE A 28 13.74 8.37 4.66
C ILE A 28 13.09 9.56 3.96
N GLU A 29 12.63 9.35 2.75
CA GLU A 29 11.94 10.36 1.96
C GLU A 29 10.54 9.93 1.57
N GLY A 30 9.69 10.87 1.28
CA GLY A 30 8.38 10.64 0.71
C GLY A 30 7.87 11.86 -0.04
N LEU A 31 6.91 11.62 -0.91
CA LEU A 31 6.18 12.66 -1.63
C LEU A 31 4.87 12.93 -0.90
N LEU A 32 4.65 14.17 -0.49
CA LEU A 32 3.39 14.61 0.12
C LEU A 32 2.64 15.49 -0.86
N TYR A 33 1.40 15.13 -1.14
CA TYR A 33 0.44 15.92 -1.91
C TYR A 33 -0.61 16.48 -0.95
N LEU A 34 -0.85 17.77 -1.00
CA LEU A 34 -1.84 18.45 -0.17
C LEU A 34 -2.99 18.96 -1.04
N PRO A 35 -4.24 18.64 -0.74
CA PRO A 35 -5.38 19.19 -1.48
C PRO A 35 -5.55 20.68 -1.13
N PRO A 36 -6.17 21.49 -2.02
CA PRO A 36 -6.34 22.93 -1.78
C PRO A 36 -7.02 23.28 -0.44
N GLN A 37 -7.91 22.41 0.03
CA GLN A 37 -8.64 22.57 1.30
C GLN A 37 -7.72 22.62 2.52
N SER A 38 -6.52 22.01 2.43
CA SER A 38 -5.53 22.02 3.51
C SER A 38 -5.04 23.42 3.89
N ALA A 39 -5.23 24.42 3.02
CA ALA A 39 -4.89 25.81 3.33
C ALA A 39 -5.78 26.44 4.43
N SER A 40 -6.96 25.88 4.71
CA SER A 40 -7.94 26.46 5.64
C SER A 40 -8.31 25.56 6.81
N HIS A 41 -8.10 24.24 6.70
CA HIS A 41 -8.44 23.28 7.76
C HIS A 41 -7.60 21.99 7.65
N LYS A 42 -7.62 21.19 8.70
CA LYS A 42 -7.00 19.86 8.67
C LYS A 42 -7.77 18.92 7.76
N VAL A 43 -7.04 18.12 6.99
CA VAL A 43 -7.57 17.17 6.00
C VAL A 43 -7.21 15.73 6.37
N PRO A 44 -7.98 14.73 5.94
CA PRO A 44 -7.62 13.33 6.08
C PRO A 44 -6.29 13.01 5.38
N LEU A 45 -5.56 12.01 5.86
CA LEU A 45 -4.34 11.50 5.24
C LEU A 45 -4.54 10.08 4.72
N LEU A 46 -4.20 9.89 3.46
CA LEU A 46 -4.01 8.57 2.87
C LEU A 46 -2.53 8.30 2.68
N VAL A 47 -2.05 7.19 3.22
CA VAL A 47 -0.69 6.68 2.99
C VAL A 47 -0.76 5.68 1.84
N ASP A 48 0.00 5.93 0.76
CA ASP A 48 0.03 5.09 -0.44
C ASP A 48 1.40 4.41 -0.54
N VAL A 49 1.46 3.11 -0.23
CA VAL A 49 2.69 2.32 -0.19
C VAL A 49 2.92 1.63 -1.52
N HIS A 50 4.10 1.83 -2.12
CA HIS A 50 4.46 1.22 -3.40
C HIS A 50 4.68 -0.29 -3.31
N GLY A 51 4.63 -0.96 -4.45
CA GLY A 51 5.00 -2.37 -4.59
C GLY A 51 6.50 -2.59 -4.71
N GLY A 52 6.90 -3.83 -4.76
CA GLY A 52 8.31 -4.21 -4.91
C GLY A 52 8.72 -5.32 -3.95
N PRO A 53 9.38 -5.03 -2.82
CA PRO A 53 9.72 -3.78 -2.13
C PRO A 53 10.76 -2.89 -2.82
N THR A 54 11.43 -3.40 -3.84
CA THR A 54 12.45 -2.66 -4.62
C THR A 54 11.85 -1.66 -5.62
N GLY A 55 10.58 -1.24 -5.42
CA GLY A 55 9.99 -0.10 -6.12
C GLY A 55 10.45 1.23 -5.55
N ALA A 56 9.90 2.32 -6.06
CA ALA A 56 10.00 3.66 -5.47
C ALA A 56 8.92 4.57 -6.06
N TRP A 57 8.39 5.46 -5.24
CA TRP A 57 7.64 6.59 -5.75
C TRP A 57 8.60 7.66 -6.29
N SER A 58 8.30 8.20 -7.44
CA SER A 58 8.97 9.34 -8.04
C SER A 58 7.97 10.45 -8.30
N ASP A 59 8.46 11.69 -8.44
CA ASP A 59 7.63 12.86 -8.70
C ASP A 59 7.14 12.87 -10.16
N ASN A 60 6.32 11.87 -10.48
CA ASN A 60 5.65 11.73 -11.75
C ASN A 60 4.14 11.91 -11.56
N TYR A 61 3.49 12.40 -12.60
CA TYR A 61 2.03 12.42 -12.61
C TYR A 61 1.45 11.03 -12.35
N GLY A 62 0.72 10.91 -11.24
CA GLY A 62 0.05 9.68 -10.83
C GLY A 62 -1.47 9.86 -10.83
N PRO A 63 -2.21 9.29 -11.82
CA PRO A 63 -3.66 9.43 -11.88
C PRO A 63 -4.37 9.05 -10.58
N MET A 64 -3.89 7.99 -9.92
CA MET A 64 -4.47 7.54 -8.63
C MET A 64 -4.31 8.59 -7.54
N SER A 65 -3.12 9.20 -7.39
CA SER A 65 -2.92 10.25 -6.38
C SER A 65 -3.82 11.44 -6.61
N HIS A 66 -3.96 11.89 -7.85
CA HIS A 66 -4.84 13.00 -8.19
C HIS A 66 -6.33 12.67 -7.98
N PHE A 67 -6.70 11.43 -8.24
CA PHE A 67 -8.06 10.94 -7.95
C PHE A 67 -8.36 10.96 -6.45
N LEU A 68 -7.40 10.60 -5.62
CA LEU A 68 -7.51 10.62 -4.15
C LEU A 68 -7.50 12.07 -3.61
N LEU A 69 -6.62 12.93 -4.14
CA LEU A 69 -6.61 14.36 -3.82
C LEU A 69 -7.96 15.05 -4.13
N ALA A 70 -8.62 14.65 -5.20
CA ALA A 70 -9.94 15.16 -5.56
C ALA A 70 -11.04 14.82 -4.55
N GLN A 71 -10.79 13.83 -3.66
CA GLN A 71 -11.67 13.56 -2.53
C GLN A 71 -11.45 14.52 -1.35
N GLY A 72 -10.45 15.42 -1.45
CA GLY A 72 -10.07 16.32 -0.37
C GLY A 72 -9.08 15.72 0.63
N TRP A 73 -8.42 14.61 0.28
CA TRP A 73 -7.45 13.91 1.14
C TRP A 73 -6.02 14.29 0.76
N ALA A 74 -5.16 14.48 1.77
CA ALA A 74 -3.72 14.49 1.56
C ALA A 74 -3.23 13.08 1.22
N VAL A 75 -2.18 12.97 0.40
CA VAL A 75 -1.59 11.67 0.04
C VAL A 75 -0.10 11.71 0.37
N LEU A 76 0.34 10.81 1.25
CA LEU A 76 1.77 10.57 1.53
C LEU A 76 2.20 9.30 0.80
N ARG A 77 3.24 9.41 -0.02
CA ARG A 77 3.91 8.33 -0.73
C ARG A 77 5.33 8.14 -0.18
N PRO A 78 5.51 7.30 0.83
CA PRO A 78 6.82 7.06 1.42
C PRO A 78 7.68 6.16 0.54
N ASN A 79 9.00 6.37 0.58
CA ASN A 79 10.02 5.47 0.06
C ASN A 79 10.80 4.88 1.26
N PRO A 80 10.27 3.83 1.93
CA PRO A 80 10.95 3.21 3.06
C PRO A 80 12.22 2.50 2.61
N ARG A 81 13.07 2.07 3.57
CA ARG A 81 14.18 1.17 3.27
C ARG A 81 13.68 -0.02 2.45
N GLY A 82 14.49 -0.51 1.52
CA GLY A 82 14.08 -1.46 0.49
C GLY A 82 13.82 -0.79 -0.86
N SER A 83 13.46 0.51 -0.88
CA SER A 83 13.20 1.24 -2.13
C SER A 83 14.45 1.43 -2.97
N THR A 84 14.27 1.47 -4.30
CA THR A 84 15.33 1.78 -5.26
C THR A 84 15.55 3.29 -5.40
N GLY A 85 16.69 3.68 -6.00
CA GLY A 85 17.04 5.09 -6.19
C GLY A 85 17.94 5.67 -5.11
N TYR A 86 18.09 5.00 -3.96
CA TYR A 86 18.87 5.45 -2.79
C TYR A 86 20.17 4.65 -2.61
N GLY A 87 20.56 3.84 -3.59
CA GLY A 87 21.75 2.98 -3.56
C GLY A 87 21.48 1.57 -3.05
N ALA A 88 22.42 0.65 -3.35
CA ALA A 88 22.24 -0.77 -3.10
C ALA A 88 22.09 -1.12 -1.61
N ALA A 89 22.78 -0.39 -0.73
CA ALA A 89 22.68 -0.61 0.72
C ALA A 89 21.27 -0.28 1.25
N PHE A 90 20.67 0.79 0.77
CA PHE A 90 19.29 1.17 1.13
C PHE A 90 18.28 0.17 0.59
N ALA A 91 18.44 -0.27 -0.66
CA ALA A 91 17.58 -1.28 -1.28
C ALA A 91 17.67 -2.65 -0.59
N ALA A 92 18.78 -2.97 0.06
CA ALA A 92 18.95 -4.20 0.81
C ALA A 92 18.64 -4.08 2.32
N ALA A 93 18.24 -2.89 2.80
CA ALA A 93 18.17 -2.61 4.22
C ALA A 93 16.91 -3.20 4.91
N ASN A 94 15.95 -3.74 4.16
CA ASN A 94 14.82 -4.51 4.69
C ASN A 94 14.96 -6.02 4.50
N LYS A 95 16.12 -6.49 4.04
CA LYS A 95 16.39 -7.91 3.88
C LYS A 95 16.31 -8.63 5.24
N ASN A 96 15.59 -9.73 5.29
CA ASN A 96 15.30 -10.51 6.50
C ASN A 96 14.54 -9.73 7.61
N ASP A 97 13.90 -8.61 7.26
CA ASP A 97 13.18 -7.77 8.22
C ASP A 97 11.93 -7.10 7.60
N LEU A 98 11.23 -7.81 6.70
CA LEU A 98 9.97 -7.36 6.13
C LEU A 98 8.94 -7.09 7.24
N GLY A 99 8.25 -5.95 7.15
CA GLY A 99 7.33 -5.47 8.18
C GLY A 99 8.00 -5.05 9.49
N GLY A 100 9.33 -4.97 9.52
CA GLY A 100 10.13 -4.53 10.66
C GLY A 100 10.51 -3.05 10.60
N ALA A 101 11.72 -2.78 10.16
CA ALA A 101 12.23 -1.42 10.08
C ALA A 101 11.60 -0.59 8.95
N ASP A 102 11.21 -1.22 7.84
CA ASP A 102 10.45 -0.61 6.76
C ASP A 102 9.05 -0.13 7.20
N TYR A 103 8.35 -0.92 8.03
CA TYR A 103 7.13 -0.48 8.70
C TYR A 103 7.38 0.75 9.59
N ARG A 104 8.47 0.74 10.38
CA ARG A 104 8.82 1.90 11.23
C ARG A 104 9.16 3.14 10.41
N ASP A 105 9.80 2.97 9.26
CA ASP A 105 10.06 4.07 8.32
C ASP A 105 8.77 4.77 7.91
N ILE A 106 7.75 4.00 7.54
CA ILE A 106 6.44 4.52 7.12
C ILE A 106 5.74 5.20 8.29
N MET A 107 5.69 4.57 9.46
CA MET A 107 4.97 5.11 10.63
C MET A 107 5.61 6.41 11.14
N THR A 108 6.94 6.50 11.14
CA THR A 108 7.66 7.73 11.49
C THR A 108 7.39 8.85 10.47
N GLY A 109 7.22 8.50 9.20
CA GLY A 109 6.78 9.43 8.16
C GLY A 109 5.37 9.97 8.42
N VAL A 110 4.45 9.10 8.81
CA VAL A 110 3.08 9.50 9.21
C VAL A 110 3.13 10.47 10.40
N ASP A 111 3.94 10.19 11.42
CA ASP A 111 4.10 11.08 12.57
C ASP A 111 4.68 12.44 12.17
N THR A 112 5.67 12.43 11.30
CA THR A 112 6.30 13.66 10.78
C THR A 112 5.28 14.52 10.02
N VAL A 113 4.48 13.91 9.16
CA VAL A 113 3.47 14.63 8.37
C VAL A 113 2.35 15.17 9.25
N ILE A 114 1.90 14.42 10.25
CA ILE A 114 0.89 14.89 11.22
C ILE A 114 1.42 16.08 12.04
N ALA A 115 2.69 16.05 12.41
CA ALA A 115 3.29 17.11 13.25
C ALA A 115 3.50 18.44 12.49
N HIS A 116 3.76 18.39 11.18
CA HIS A 116 4.22 19.57 10.42
C HIS A 116 3.23 20.07 9.37
N TYR A 117 2.18 19.33 9.08
CA TYR A 117 1.20 19.64 8.03
C TYR A 117 -0.23 19.61 8.57
N PRO A 118 -1.19 20.25 7.90
CA PRO A 118 -2.58 20.34 8.35
C PRO A 118 -3.34 19.02 8.17
N ILE A 119 -2.89 17.98 8.85
CA ILE A 119 -3.48 16.64 8.81
C ILE A 119 -4.39 16.39 10.01
N ASP A 120 -5.55 15.79 9.76
CA ASP A 120 -6.42 15.26 10.81
C ASP A 120 -5.94 13.86 11.22
N ALA A 121 -5.27 13.78 12.36
CA ALA A 121 -4.75 12.52 12.91
C ALA A 121 -5.84 11.48 13.24
N ASN A 122 -7.12 11.86 13.26
CA ASN A 122 -8.24 10.95 13.49
C ASN A 122 -8.81 10.38 12.17
N LYS A 123 -8.35 10.86 11.01
CA LYS A 123 -8.78 10.42 9.69
C LYS A 123 -7.58 9.96 8.86
N LEU A 124 -7.00 8.82 9.26
CA LEU A 124 -5.90 8.18 8.56
C LEU A 124 -6.40 6.94 7.82
N ALA A 125 -5.99 6.75 6.58
CA ALA A 125 -6.18 5.52 5.81
C ALA A 125 -4.87 5.09 5.15
N LEU A 126 -4.75 3.81 4.83
CA LEU A 126 -3.59 3.27 4.14
C LEU A 126 -4.05 2.43 2.94
N ILE A 127 -3.33 2.55 1.85
CA ILE A 127 -3.49 1.73 0.64
C ILE A 127 -2.12 1.24 0.19
N GLY A 128 -2.08 0.03 -0.34
CA GLY A 128 -0.91 -0.50 -1.03
C GLY A 128 -1.26 -1.66 -1.94
N TYR A 129 -0.36 -1.96 -2.88
CA TYR A 129 -0.49 -3.05 -3.84
C TYR A 129 0.78 -3.89 -3.84
N SER A 130 0.68 -5.24 -3.98
CA SER A 130 1.84 -6.13 -3.94
C SER A 130 2.55 -6.03 -2.59
N TYR A 131 3.83 -5.77 -2.51
CA TYR A 131 4.53 -5.43 -1.27
C TYR A 131 3.81 -4.31 -0.47
N GLY A 132 3.24 -3.29 -1.14
CA GLY A 132 2.42 -2.29 -0.45
C GLY A 132 1.17 -2.90 0.20
N GLY A 133 0.59 -3.93 -0.43
CA GLY A 133 -0.50 -4.73 0.12
C GLY A 133 -0.07 -5.61 1.29
N GLU A 134 1.13 -6.18 1.21
CA GLU A 134 1.79 -6.89 2.32
C GLU A 134 2.00 -5.94 3.51
N MET A 135 2.55 -4.74 3.27
CA MET A 135 2.71 -3.72 4.29
C MET A 135 1.39 -3.31 4.93
N ALA A 136 0.31 -3.23 4.14
CA ALA A 136 -1.04 -3.00 4.66
C ALA A 136 -1.46 -4.08 5.67
N GLY A 137 -1.12 -5.35 5.41
CA GLY A 137 -1.33 -6.46 6.32
C GLY A 137 -0.50 -6.33 7.61
N PHE A 138 0.77 -5.91 7.52
CA PHE A 138 1.59 -5.63 8.70
C PHE A 138 1.03 -4.47 9.54
N VAL A 139 0.58 -3.40 8.89
CA VAL A 139 -0.03 -2.25 9.57
C VAL A 139 -1.28 -2.68 10.34
N GLU A 140 -2.14 -3.51 9.72
CA GLU A 140 -3.35 -4.03 10.37
C GLU A 140 -3.06 -4.77 11.67
N GLY A 141 -2.01 -5.60 11.69
CA GLY A 141 -1.66 -6.38 12.88
C GLY A 141 -0.86 -5.62 13.94
N LYS A 142 -0.33 -4.41 13.63
CA LYS A 142 0.63 -3.71 14.50
C LYS A 142 0.12 -2.39 15.07
N THR A 143 -0.96 -1.81 14.54
CA THR A 143 -1.49 -0.52 15.00
C THR A 143 -2.98 -0.38 14.70
N ASP A 144 -3.69 0.37 15.52
CA ASP A 144 -5.10 0.73 15.35
C ASP A 144 -5.32 2.22 14.99
N ARG A 145 -4.27 2.88 14.51
CA ARG A 145 -4.31 4.32 14.15
C ARG A 145 -5.14 4.62 12.91
N PHE A 146 -5.24 3.68 11.99
CA PHE A 146 -5.95 3.85 10.73
C PHE A 146 -7.44 3.56 10.89
N LYS A 147 -8.27 4.27 10.12
CA LYS A 147 -9.74 4.06 10.07
C LYS A 147 -10.14 3.09 8.97
N ALA A 148 -9.30 2.96 7.94
CA ALA A 148 -9.46 2.01 6.85
C ALA A 148 -8.10 1.60 6.32
N ILE A 149 -7.98 0.34 5.93
CA ILE A 149 -6.81 -0.22 5.24
C ILE A 149 -7.29 -0.91 3.97
N VAL A 150 -6.60 -0.64 2.86
CA VAL A 150 -6.86 -1.27 1.57
C VAL A 150 -5.60 -1.99 1.10
N SER A 151 -5.73 -3.27 0.82
CA SER A 151 -4.64 -4.14 0.40
C SER A 151 -4.97 -4.75 -0.95
N GLY A 152 -4.17 -4.45 -1.94
CA GLY A 152 -4.29 -5.04 -3.28
C GLY A 152 -3.22 -6.10 -3.51
N ALA A 153 -3.63 -7.30 -3.92
CA ALA A 153 -2.75 -8.42 -4.28
C ALA A 153 -1.56 -8.57 -3.31
N PRO A 154 -1.81 -8.83 -2.01
CA PRO A 154 -0.76 -8.89 -1.01
C PRO A 154 -0.05 -10.24 -0.93
N VAL A 155 1.20 -10.24 -0.47
CA VAL A 155 1.81 -11.38 0.21
C VAL A 155 1.37 -11.38 1.68
N ILE A 156 0.87 -12.48 2.20
CA ILE A 156 0.34 -12.56 3.56
C ILE A 156 1.02 -13.65 4.40
N ASP A 157 1.36 -14.76 3.77
CA ASP A 157 2.07 -15.86 4.40
C ASP A 157 3.23 -16.30 3.50
N GLN A 158 4.44 -16.03 3.96
CA GLN A 158 5.68 -16.31 3.23
C GLN A 158 5.92 -17.83 3.03
N GLU A 159 5.34 -18.69 3.87
CA GLU A 159 5.48 -20.14 3.71
C GLU A 159 4.56 -20.66 2.59
N SER A 160 3.31 -20.23 2.55
CA SER A 160 2.36 -20.66 1.53
C SER A 160 2.66 -20.01 0.17
N GLU A 161 3.22 -18.80 0.16
CA GLU A 161 3.62 -18.12 -1.07
C GLU A 161 4.76 -18.84 -1.79
N TYR A 162 5.79 -19.26 -1.06
CA TYR A 162 7.00 -19.88 -1.61
C TYR A 162 6.73 -20.94 -2.69
N GLY A 163 5.68 -21.74 -2.52
CA GLY A 163 5.36 -22.82 -3.43
C GLY A 163 4.33 -22.46 -4.51
N THR A 164 3.76 -21.28 -4.47
CA THR A 164 2.60 -20.90 -5.29
C THR A 164 2.83 -19.66 -6.16
N GLU A 165 3.81 -18.83 -5.83
CA GLU A 165 4.17 -17.64 -6.57
C GLU A 165 5.03 -17.97 -7.82
N SER A 166 5.01 -17.05 -8.80
CA SER A 166 5.80 -17.21 -10.04
C SER A 166 7.19 -16.57 -9.98
N ASN A 167 7.53 -15.90 -8.87
CA ASN A 167 8.69 -15.00 -8.77
C ASN A 167 9.73 -15.49 -7.75
N SER A 168 10.33 -16.64 -8.00
CA SER A 168 11.22 -17.38 -7.08
C SER A 168 12.50 -16.65 -6.62
N TRP A 169 12.79 -15.43 -7.07
CA TRP A 169 13.92 -14.64 -6.58
C TRP A 169 13.62 -13.96 -5.24
N TYR A 170 12.35 -13.61 -5.00
CA TYR A 170 11.87 -12.89 -3.83
C TYR A 170 12.24 -13.65 -2.55
N ASP A 171 11.84 -14.90 -2.46
CA ASP A 171 12.14 -15.78 -1.32
C ASP A 171 13.62 -15.85 -1.00
N ARG A 172 14.45 -16.07 -2.03
CA ARG A 172 15.92 -16.17 -1.86
C ARG A 172 16.52 -14.88 -1.35
N TRP A 173 15.92 -13.75 -1.69
CA TRP A 173 16.41 -12.47 -1.25
C TRP A 173 16.05 -12.17 0.19
N PHE A 174 14.83 -12.47 0.63
CA PHE A 174 14.32 -12.04 1.92
C PHE A 174 14.51 -13.06 3.04
N TYR A 175 14.30 -14.34 2.83
CA TYR A 175 14.33 -15.34 3.91
C TYR A 175 14.90 -16.72 3.52
N GLY A 176 15.09 -16.99 2.22
CA GLY A 176 15.62 -18.28 1.75
C GLY A 176 14.55 -19.35 1.66
N LYS A 177 14.92 -20.60 1.99
CA LYS A 177 13.97 -21.73 1.87
C LYS A 177 13.17 -21.88 3.16
N PRO A 178 11.83 -21.99 3.10
CA PRO A 178 10.99 -22.08 4.30
C PRO A 178 11.37 -23.20 5.25
N TRP A 179 11.75 -24.39 4.74
CA TRP A 179 12.14 -25.52 5.60
C TRP A 179 13.48 -25.31 6.35
N ASP A 180 14.30 -24.39 5.91
CA ASP A 180 15.54 -24.03 6.60
C ASP A 180 15.32 -22.81 7.54
N HIS A 181 14.28 -21.99 7.28
CA HIS A 181 14.05 -20.68 7.89
C HIS A 181 12.55 -20.43 8.22
N SER A 182 11.77 -21.44 8.57
CA SER A 182 10.32 -21.31 8.79
C SER A 182 9.96 -20.26 9.84
N ALA A 183 10.73 -20.15 10.92
CA ALA A 183 10.49 -19.13 11.95
C ALA A 183 10.69 -17.70 11.43
N ASP A 184 11.64 -17.50 10.52
CA ASP A 184 11.89 -16.19 9.89
C ASP A 184 10.82 -15.89 8.84
N ALA A 185 10.40 -16.85 8.05
CA ALA A 185 9.30 -16.71 7.10
C ALA A 185 8.00 -16.32 7.83
N TRP A 186 7.64 -17.04 8.89
CA TRP A 186 6.47 -16.73 9.71
C TRP A 186 6.55 -15.33 10.33
N ARG A 187 7.69 -14.95 10.90
CA ARG A 187 7.90 -13.62 11.48
C ARG A 187 7.72 -12.49 10.46
N GLN A 188 8.07 -12.74 9.20
CA GLN A 188 7.91 -11.82 8.08
C GLN A 188 6.59 -12.00 7.33
N SER A 189 5.63 -12.70 7.90
CA SER A 189 4.29 -12.88 7.37
C SER A 189 3.32 -11.94 8.09
N PRO A 190 2.56 -11.09 7.41
CA PRO A 190 1.46 -10.32 8.00
C PRO A 190 0.51 -11.17 8.82
N LEU A 191 0.23 -12.39 8.37
CA LEU A 191 -0.67 -13.35 9.02
C LEU A 191 -0.30 -13.61 10.49
N ALA A 192 0.99 -13.60 10.82
CA ALA A 192 1.49 -13.82 12.18
C ALA A 192 0.96 -12.81 13.21
N ASN A 193 0.54 -11.63 12.77
CA ASN A 193 0.08 -10.54 13.64
C ASN A 193 -1.44 -10.30 13.56
N THR A 194 -2.17 -11.03 12.73
CA THR A 194 -3.61 -10.80 12.46
C THR A 194 -4.49 -10.94 13.70
N GLY A 195 -4.05 -11.66 14.74
CA GLY A 195 -4.78 -11.77 16.00
C GLY A 195 -4.97 -10.44 16.75
N HIS A 196 -4.25 -9.37 16.39
CA HIS A 196 -4.35 -8.02 16.95
C HIS A 196 -5.14 -7.05 16.06
N ALA A 197 -5.59 -7.51 14.89
CA ALA A 197 -6.30 -6.72 13.88
C ALA A 197 -7.61 -6.14 14.41
N LYS A 198 -7.91 -4.88 14.02
CA LYS A 198 -9.13 -4.17 14.43
C LYS A 198 -9.69 -3.22 13.39
N THR A 199 -8.87 -2.82 12.41
CA THR A 199 -9.21 -1.79 11.43
C THR A 199 -10.04 -2.39 10.30
N PRO A 200 -11.12 -1.75 9.82
CA PRO A 200 -11.82 -2.19 8.62
C PRO A 200 -10.86 -2.37 7.44
N PHE A 201 -10.95 -3.52 6.76
CA PHE A 201 -9.99 -3.96 5.78
C PHE A 201 -10.64 -4.31 4.43
N LEU A 202 -10.12 -3.78 3.32
CA LEU A 202 -10.56 -4.10 1.96
C LEU A 202 -9.45 -4.82 1.21
N LEU A 203 -9.75 -6.03 0.71
CA LEU A 203 -8.87 -6.80 -0.17
C LEU A 203 -9.32 -6.68 -1.63
N LEU A 204 -8.39 -6.38 -2.53
CA LEU A 204 -8.59 -6.33 -3.98
C LEU A 204 -7.63 -7.31 -4.65
N GLN A 205 -8.14 -8.32 -5.34
CA GLN A 205 -7.31 -9.41 -5.84
C GLN A 205 -7.66 -9.81 -7.27
N GLY A 206 -6.66 -9.98 -8.12
CA GLY A 206 -6.81 -10.62 -9.43
C GLY A 206 -6.98 -12.13 -9.28
N GLU A 207 -7.99 -12.70 -9.96
CA GLU A 207 -8.25 -14.14 -9.89
C GLU A 207 -7.14 -14.97 -10.53
N SER A 208 -6.47 -14.41 -11.55
CA SER A 208 -5.40 -15.07 -12.30
C SER A 208 -4.01 -14.58 -11.90
N ASP A 209 -3.90 -13.89 -10.78
CA ASP A 209 -2.63 -13.39 -10.25
C ASP A 209 -1.68 -14.56 -9.91
N LYS A 210 -0.51 -14.56 -10.57
CA LYS A 210 0.53 -15.57 -10.40
C LYS A 210 1.74 -15.04 -9.64
N THR A 211 1.79 -13.75 -9.43
CA THR A 211 2.85 -13.11 -8.66
C THR A 211 2.53 -13.23 -7.17
N ASP A 212 1.38 -12.68 -6.76
CA ASP A 212 0.85 -12.80 -5.40
C ASP A 212 -0.49 -13.57 -5.51
N PRO A 213 -0.47 -14.89 -5.36
CA PRO A 213 -1.61 -15.72 -5.70
C PRO A 213 -2.88 -15.43 -4.89
N LEU A 214 -4.05 -15.64 -5.48
CA LEU A 214 -5.36 -15.45 -4.85
C LEU A 214 -5.47 -16.06 -3.45
N GLY A 215 -4.79 -17.18 -3.19
CA GLY A 215 -4.72 -17.85 -1.89
C GLY A 215 -4.29 -16.92 -0.77
N GLN A 216 -3.33 -16.04 -1.03
CA GLN A 216 -2.81 -15.07 -0.06
C GLN A 216 -3.92 -14.16 0.47
N SER A 217 -4.69 -13.55 -0.42
CA SER A 217 -5.84 -12.73 -0.03
C SER A 217 -6.94 -13.53 0.68
N GLN A 218 -7.16 -14.79 0.29
CA GLN A 218 -8.14 -15.67 0.93
C GLN A 218 -7.73 -16.02 2.37
N GLU A 219 -6.46 -16.27 2.62
CA GLU A 219 -5.92 -16.52 3.97
C GLU A 219 -6.15 -15.30 4.86
N MET A 220 -5.77 -14.10 4.40
CA MET A 220 -5.99 -12.85 5.16
C MET A 220 -7.47 -12.58 5.41
N TYR A 221 -8.32 -12.74 4.40
CA TYR A 221 -9.76 -12.56 4.55
C TYR A 221 -10.33 -13.45 5.64
N ARG A 222 -9.96 -14.74 5.63
CA ARG A 222 -10.41 -15.69 6.63
C ARG A 222 -9.91 -15.33 8.03
N ALA A 223 -8.64 -15.01 8.17
CA ALA A 223 -8.03 -14.65 9.44
C ALA A 223 -8.67 -13.41 10.07
N LEU A 224 -8.85 -12.34 9.28
CA LEU A 224 -9.52 -11.11 9.72
C LEU A 224 -10.98 -11.36 10.14
N ARG A 225 -11.72 -12.18 9.38
CA ARG A 225 -13.08 -12.59 9.76
C ARG A 225 -13.11 -13.30 11.10
N GLN A 226 -12.16 -14.17 11.37
CA GLN A 226 -12.05 -14.88 12.65
C GLN A 226 -11.64 -13.95 13.80
N ALA A 227 -10.83 -12.92 13.52
CA ALA A 227 -10.49 -11.88 14.48
C ALA A 227 -11.65 -10.90 14.76
N GLY A 228 -12.78 -11.01 14.04
CA GLY A 228 -13.94 -10.14 14.21
C GLY A 228 -13.85 -8.80 13.48
N VAL A 229 -12.89 -8.64 12.59
CA VAL A 229 -12.69 -7.43 11.78
C VAL A 229 -13.74 -7.34 10.68
N HIS A 230 -14.22 -6.13 10.39
CA HIS A 230 -14.99 -5.86 9.18
C HIS A 230 -14.06 -5.94 7.96
N VAL A 231 -14.18 -7.00 7.18
CA VAL A 231 -13.35 -7.23 6.00
C VAL A 231 -14.22 -7.48 4.77
N GLU A 232 -13.89 -6.79 3.68
CA GLU A 232 -14.43 -7.00 2.35
C GLU A 232 -13.34 -7.57 1.44
N MET A 233 -13.70 -8.44 0.51
CA MET A 233 -12.79 -8.97 -0.50
C MET A 233 -13.45 -8.92 -1.88
N VAL A 234 -12.76 -8.35 -2.85
CA VAL A 234 -13.20 -8.30 -4.24
C VAL A 234 -12.22 -9.07 -5.11
N GLN A 235 -12.72 -10.06 -5.82
CA GLN A 235 -11.95 -10.85 -6.78
C GLN A 235 -12.28 -10.36 -8.20
N TYR A 236 -11.27 -10.02 -8.96
CA TYR A 236 -11.41 -9.55 -10.34
C TYR A 236 -11.13 -10.70 -11.31
N PRO A 237 -12.14 -11.21 -12.03
CA PRO A 237 -11.97 -12.34 -12.95
C PRO A 237 -10.93 -12.04 -14.02
N ARG A 238 -10.11 -13.03 -14.38
CA ARG A 238 -9.11 -12.95 -15.45
C ARG A 238 -7.96 -11.95 -15.24
N GLU A 239 -8.01 -11.13 -14.20
CA GLU A 239 -6.94 -10.18 -13.89
C GLU A 239 -5.71 -10.89 -13.34
N ASP A 240 -4.56 -10.56 -13.91
CA ASP A 240 -3.24 -10.89 -13.39
C ASP A 240 -2.68 -9.67 -12.61
N HIS A 241 -1.56 -9.84 -11.94
CA HIS A 241 -0.92 -8.86 -11.07
C HIS A 241 -0.72 -7.49 -11.71
N GLY A 242 -0.02 -7.45 -12.83
CA GLY A 242 0.31 -6.21 -13.53
C GLY A 242 -0.90 -5.49 -14.13
N PRO A 243 -1.79 -6.17 -14.86
CA PRO A 243 -2.98 -5.55 -15.47
C PRO A 243 -3.93 -4.90 -14.45
N LEU A 244 -4.21 -5.54 -13.32
CA LEU A 244 -5.06 -4.95 -12.29
C LEU A 244 -4.41 -3.70 -11.68
N ALA A 245 -3.11 -3.78 -11.31
CA ALA A 245 -2.36 -2.64 -10.81
C ALA A 245 -2.35 -1.47 -11.81
N ALA A 246 -2.11 -1.76 -13.09
CA ALA A 246 -2.12 -0.76 -14.16
C ALA A 246 -3.49 -0.09 -14.28
N GLY A 247 -4.57 -0.87 -14.30
CA GLY A 247 -5.95 -0.38 -14.35
C GLY A 247 -6.32 0.49 -13.15
N MET A 248 -5.93 0.10 -11.95
CA MET A 248 -6.12 0.90 -10.74
C MET A 248 -5.40 2.25 -10.82
N ASN A 249 -4.22 2.29 -11.43
CA ASN A 249 -3.45 3.52 -11.67
C ASN A 249 -3.88 4.29 -12.92
N GLY A 250 -4.97 3.91 -13.58
CA GLY A 250 -5.51 4.61 -14.74
C GLY A 250 -4.74 4.37 -16.04
N ALA A 251 -3.82 3.40 -16.07
CA ALA A 251 -3.18 2.96 -17.30
C ALA A 251 -4.10 2.01 -18.11
N PRO A 252 -3.86 1.84 -19.43
CA PRO A 252 -4.58 0.86 -20.22
C PRO A 252 -4.46 -0.54 -19.63
N SER A 253 -5.59 -1.23 -19.51
CA SER A 253 -5.72 -2.61 -19.02
C SER A 253 -6.64 -3.38 -19.97
N PRO A 254 -6.46 -4.70 -20.14
CA PRO A 254 -7.38 -5.55 -20.87
C PRO A 254 -8.83 -5.49 -20.35
N GLU A 255 -8.98 -5.26 -19.07
CA GLU A 255 -10.28 -5.18 -18.36
C GLU A 255 -10.44 -3.79 -17.70
N PRO A 256 -10.69 -2.71 -18.47
CA PRO A 256 -10.65 -1.34 -17.94
C PRO A 256 -11.71 -1.05 -16.86
N TRP A 257 -12.81 -1.82 -16.84
CA TRP A 257 -13.83 -1.73 -15.82
C TRP A 257 -13.35 -2.18 -14.45
N HIS A 258 -12.44 -3.14 -14.37
CA HIS A 258 -11.91 -3.61 -13.09
C HIS A 258 -11.12 -2.52 -12.39
N GLY A 259 -10.25 -1.81 -13.10
CA GLY A 259 -9.55 -0.66 -12.54
C GLY A 259 -10.48 0.48 -12.12
N TYR A 260 -11.53 0.74 -12.88
CA TYR A 260 -12.54 1.74 -12.49
C TYR A 260 -13.30 1.30 -11.23
N ASP A 261 -13.82 0.07 -11.20
CA ASP A 261 -14.55 -0.47 -10.04
C ASP A 261 -13.68 -0.48 -8.79
N ALA A 262 -12.41 -0.90 -8.90
CA ALA A 262 -11.47 -0.90 -7.80
C ALA A 262 -11.31 0.50 -7.17
N ARG A 263 -11.09 1.54 -8.00
CA ARG A 263 -11.00 2.92 -7.51
C ARG A 263 -12.27 3.40 -6.80
N GLN A 264 -13.45 3.06 -7.35
CA GLN A 264 -14.72 3.45 -6.73
C GLN A 264 -14.92 2.75 -5.37
N ARG A 265 -14.57 1.48 -5.27
CA ARG A 265 -14.64 0.72 -4.01
C ARG A 265 -13.69 1.27 -2.96
N ILE A 266 -12.45 1.58 -3.34
CA ILE A 266 -11.46 2.20 -2.46
C ILE A 266 -12.04 3.48 -1.84
N VAL A 267 -12.51 4.40 -2.67
CA VAL A 267 -13.05 5.68 -2.20
C VAL A 267 -14.30 5.47 -1.33
N LYS A 268 -15.23 4.62 -1.75
CA LYS A 268 -16.43 4.33 -0.98
C LYS A 268 -16.10 3.73 0.40
N PHE A 269 -15.16 2.80 0.45
CA PHE A 269 -14.75 2.13 1.68
C PHE A 269 -14.10 3.11 2.66
N ILE A 270 -13.17 3.93 2.18
CA ILE A 270 -12.47 4.92 3.01
C ILE A 270 -13.43 6.01 3.49
N LYS A 271 -14.32 6.53 2.62
CA LYS A 271 -15.34 7.52 3.01
C LYS A 271 -16.24 7.00 4.12
N ALA A 272 -16.74 5.78 3.98
CA ALA A 272 -17.58 5.16 5.01
C ALA A 272 -16.83 5.09 6.37
N ALA A 273 -15.54 4.74 6.37
CA ALA A 273 -14.72 4.68 7.57
C ALA A 273 -14.42 6.07 8.18
N PHE A 274 -14.41 7.13 7.36
CA PHE A 274 -14.25 8.52 7.81
C PHE A 274 -15.58 9.17 8.24
N GLY A 275 -16.72 8.48 8.04
CA GLY A 275 -18.05 9.00 8.32
C GLY A 275 -18.54 10.04 7.28
N GLU A 276 -18.15 9.88 6.02
CA GLU A 276 -18.43 10.77 4.90
C GLU A 276 -19.45 10.15 3.91
#